data_7c33b8985e8ec55beb2a9de29b5323a0
#
_entry.id   7c33b8985e8ec55beb2a9de29b5323a0
#
_cell.length_a   1.000
_cell.length_b   1.000
_cell.length_c   1.000
_cell.angle_alpha   90.00
_cell.angle_beta   90.00
_cell.angle_gamma   90.00
#
_symmetry.space_group_name_H-M   'P 1'
#
loop_
_entity.id
_entity.type
_entity.pdbx_description
1 polymer ?
#
loop_
_entity_poly.entity_id
_entity_poly.type
_entity_poly.pdbx_seq_one_letter_code
_entity_poly.pdbx_strand_id
1 'polypeptide(L)'
;PVKAGDFFYVPSGTMHAIGKGILILETQQSSDTTYRVYDFDRKDVNGNLRDLHIEKSIDVLTIGKPENSVPATMVLDNMVATTLVSTPFFTVYKWVTSQMVDMKQAAPYLLVSVLKGQGKLYVDQKAYELEKGMHFILPNDVKSWSFDGQLEMIVSHPNQLV
;
A
#
# COMPACT_ATOMS: atom_id res chain seq x y z
N PRO A 1 20.70 3.77 0.49
CA PRO A 1 19.97 4.57 -0.51
C PRO A 1 18.76 3.80 -1.02
N VAL A 2 17.64 4.48 -1.18
CA VAL A 2 16.41 3.92 -1.75
C VAL A 2 16.18 4.51 -3.15
N LYS A 3 15.44 3.81 -3.99
CA LYS A 3 15.10 4.23 -5.36
C LYS A 3 13.60 4.03 -5.63
N ALA A 4 13.09 4.69 -6.65
CA ALA A 4 11.70 4.51 -7.06
C ALA A 4 11.41 3.03 -7.40
N GLY A 5 10.33 2.52 -6.85
CA GLY A 5 9.90 1.12 -7.00
C GLY A 5 10.36 0.18 -5.89
N ASP A 6 11.21 0.63 -4.98
CA ASP A 6 11.56 -0.16 -3.79
C ASP A 6 10.32 -0.33 -2.90
N PHE A 7 10.21 -1.50 -2.29
CA PHE A 7 9.17 -1.84 -1.32
C PHE A 7 9.78 -2.24 0.02
N PHE A 8 9.21 -1.76 1.09
CA PHE A 8 9.63 -2.08 2.45
C PHE A 8 8.41 -2.47 3.28
N TYR A 9 8.42 -3.67 3.83
CA TYR A 9 7.50 -4.05 4.88
C TYR A 9 8.09 -3.65 6.24
N VAL A 10 7.32 -2.93 7.03
CA VAL A 10 7.70 -2.45 8.36
C VAL A 10 6.75 -3.05 9.39
N PRO A 11 7.10 -4.19 10.01
CA PRO A 11 6.31 -4.76 11.10
C PRO A 11 6.20 -3.82 12.29
N SER A 12 5.14 -3.95 13.10
CA SER A 12 5.02 -3.25 14.38
C SER A 12 6.25 -3.50 15.25
N GLY A 13 6.68 -2.49 15.97
CA GLY A 13 7.91 -2.55 16.80
C GLY A 13 9.21 -2.32 16.03
N THR A 14 9.17 -2.11 14.72
CA THR A 14 10.34 -1.80 13.91
C THR A 14 10.64 -0.30 13.94
N MET A 15 11.81 0.08 14.46
CA MET A 15 12.27 1.47 14.39
C MET A 15 12.61 1.83 12.95
N HIS A 16 11.98 2.89 12.43
CA HIS A 16 12.19 3.34 11.06
C HIS A 16 12.04 4.85 10.95
N ALA A 17 12.57 5.41 9.88
CA ALA A 17 12.40 6.82 9.55
C ALA A 17 12.44 7.03 8.04
N ILE A 18 11.72 8.04 7.58
CA ILE A 18 11.68 8.46 6.17
C ILE A 18 12.62 9.65 6.02
N GLY A 19 13.63 9.51 5.18
CA GLY A 19 14.62 10.56 4.90
C GLY A 19 14.06 11.71 4.08
N LYS A 20 14.80 12.80 4.05
CA LYS A 20 14.42 14.01 3.29
C LYS A 20 14.33 13.71 1.79
N GLY A 21 13.30 14.26 1.14
CA GLY A 21 13.13 14.20 -0.32
C GLY A 21 12.58 12.87 -0.84
N ILE A 22 12.08 11.99 0.04
CA ILE A 22 11.47 10.71 -0.34
C ILE A 22 9.96 10.88 -0.41
N LEU A 23 9.36 10.44 -1.52
CA LEU A 23 7.93 10.29 -1.70
C LEU A 23 7.58 8.81 -1.57
N ILE A 24 6.63 8.49 -0.73
CA ILE A 24 6.15 7.11 -0.50
C ILE A 24 4.65 7.02 -0.71
N LEU A 25 4.19 5.82 -1.08
CA LEU A 25 2.83 5.36 -0.90
C LEU A 25 2.82 4.41 0.29
N GLU A 26 2.18 4.80 1.38
CA GLU A 26 2.08 4.02 2.60
C GLU A 26 0.74 3.31 2.66
N THR A 27 0.77 1.99 2.78
CA THR A 27 -0.39 1.15 3.12
C THR A 27 -0.15 0.61 4.51
N GLN A 28 -1.00 0.97 5.45
CA GLN A 28 -0.84 0.59 6.85
C GLN A 28 -2.10 -0.06 7.42
N GLN A 29 -1.93 -0.84 8.48
CA GLN A 29 -3.03 -1.29 9.31
C GLN A 29 -3.72 -0.08 9.95
N SER A 30 -5.06 -0.09 10.00
CA SER A 30 -5.83 1.00 10.61
C SER A 30 -5.57 1.05 12.11
N SER A 31 -4.66 1.92 12.52
CA SER A 31 -4.30 2.21 13.91
C SER A 31 -3.77 3.64 14.00
N ASP A 32 -4.16 4.36 15.05
CA ASP A 32 -3.66 5.68 15.38
C ASP A 32 -2.50 5.67 16.37
N THR A 33 -2.10 4.47 16.83
CA THR A 33 -0.99 4.32 17.77
C THR A 33 0.34 4.57 17.09
N THR A 34 0.99 5.66 17.50
CA THR A 34 2.33 6.03 17.03
C THR A 34 3.22 6.34 18.23
N TYR A 35 4.33 5.60 18.36
CA TYR A 35 5.36 5.92 19.33
C TYR A 35 6.54 6.60 18.63
N ARG A 36 6.77 7.85 18.99
CA ARG A 36 7.73 8.73 18.32
C ARG A 36 9.00 8.80 19.12
N VAL A 37 10.12 8.39 18.52
CA VAL A 37 11.45 8.42 19.16
C VAL A 37 12.19 9.71 18.81
N TYR A 38 12.01 10.20 17.59
CA TYR A 38 12.60 11.43 17.09
C TYR A 38 11.69 12.04 16.03
N ASP A 39 11.59 13.35 15.98
CA ASP A 39 10.68 14.05 15.06
C ASP A 39 11.35 15.16 14.24
N PHE A 40 12.67 15.11 14.10
CA PHE A 40 13.44 16.09 13.31
C PHE A 40 13.19 17.54 13.73
N ASP A 41 12.94 17.77 15.02
CA ASP A 41 12.63 19.09 15.62
C ASP A 41 11.48 19.84 14.91
N ARG A 42 10.55 19.10 14.30
CA ARG A 42 9.38 19.68 13.64
C ARG A 42 8.46 20.34 14.66
N LYS A 43 8.05 21.55 14.31
CA LYS A 43 7.13 22.35 15.11
C LYS A 43 5.74 22.37 14.49
N ASP A 44 4.72 22.41 15.33
CA ASP A 44 3.35 22.66 14.92
C ASP A 44 3.15 24.12 14.49
N VAL A 45 1.92 24.47 14.12
CA VAL A 45 1.55 25.85 13.71
C VAL A 45 1.73 26.88 14.81
N ASN A 46 1.81 26.46 16.08
CA ASN A 46 2.01 27.30 17.26
C ASN A 46 3.49 27.34 17.70
N GLY A 47 4.37 26.64 17.00
CA GLY A 47 5.80 26.58 17.30
C GLY A 47 6.18 25.52 18.34
N ASN A 48 5.27 24.64 18.77
CA ASN A 48 5.53 23.59 19.74
C ASN A 48 6.10 22.35 19.07
N LEU A 49 7.01 21.65 19.76
CA LEU A 49 7.48 20.33 19.35
C LEU A 49 6.40 19.27 19.67
N ARG A 50 6.34 18.23 18.85
CA ARG A 50 5.47 17.07 19.13
C ARG A 50 6.09 16.21 20.24
N ASP A 51 5.23 15.58 21.04
CA ASP A 51 5.65 14.69 22.11
C ASP A 51 6.43 13.49 21.59
N LEU A 52 7.50 13.14 22.30
CA LEU A 52 8.24 11.90 22.11
C LEU A 52 7.78 10.85 23.11
N HIS A 53 7.85 9.58 22.71
CA HIS A 53 7.34 8.44 23.48
C HIS A 53 8.45 7.43 23.73
N ILE A 54 9.61 7.86 24.23
CA ILE A 54 10.85 7.08 24.31
C ILE A 54 10.64 5.79 25.10
N GLU A 55 10.11 5.87 26.33
CA GLU A 55 9.89 4.70 27.19
C GLU A 55 8.95 3.69 26.54
N LYS A 56 7.79 4.13 26.06
CA LYS A 56 6.83 3.28 25.36
C LYS A 56 7.41 2.67 24.07
N SER A 57 8.31 3.37 23.41
CA SER A 57 9.00 2.87 22.22
C SER A 57 9.96 1.74 22.59
N ILE A 58 10.66 1.86 23.71
CA ILE A 58 11.56 0.81 24.22
C ILE A 58 10.78 -0.46 24.57
N ASP A 59 9.62 -0.31 25.20
CA ASP A 59 8.78 -1.45 25.63
C ASP A 59 8.27 -2.30 24.45
N VAL A 60 8.05 -1.69 23.27
CA VAL A 60 7.49 -2.39 22.10
C VAL A 60 8.53 -2.67 21.01
N LEU A 61 9.77 -2.22 21.19
CA LEU A 61 10.81 -2.34 20.16
C LEU A 61 11.19 -3.81 19.93
N THR A 62 11.12 -4.22 18.69
CA THR A 62 11.65 -5.51 18.24
C THR A 62 13.13 -5.35 17.89
N ILE A 63 13.98 -6.03 18.66
CA ILE A 63 15.43 -6.03 18.42
C ILE A 63 15.75 -7.14 17.43
N GLY A 64 16.41 -6.81 16.34
CA GLY A 64 16.85 -7.77 15.34
C GLY A 64 16.64 -7.26 13.91
N LYS A 65 16.97 -8.12 12.96
CA LYS A 65 16.75 -7.83 11.54
C LYS A 65 15.25 -8.05 11.22
N PRO A 66 14.55 -7.08 10.63
CA PRO A 66 13.17 -7.28 10.20
C PRO A 66 13.06 -8.47 9.24
N GLU A 67 11.96 -9.21 9.34
CA GLU A 67 11.63 -10.22 8.35
C GLU A 67 11.39 -9.54 6.99
N ASN A 68 12.11 -10.01 5.98
CA ASN A 68 11.87 -9.55 4.62
C ASN A 68 10.70 -10.35 4.03
N SER A 69 9.67 -9.65 3.56
CA SER A 69 8.70 -10.29 2.69
C SER A 69 9.38 -10.70 1.39
N VAL A 70 9.14 -11.94 0.95
CA VAL A 70 9.60 -12.40 -0.36
C VAL A 70 8.46 -12.18 -1.35
N PRO A 71 8.57 -11.24 -2.29
CA PRO A 71 7.53 -11.01 -3.28
C PRO A 71 7.29 -12.26 -4.12
N ALA A 72 6.03 -12.63 -4.29
CA ALA A 72 5.62 -13.72 -5.17
C ALA A 72 4.92 -13.13 -6.40
N THR A 73 5.35 -13.52 -7.59
CA THR A 73 4.81 -13.01 -8.86
C THR A 73 4.03 -14.08 -9.60
N MET A 74 2.83 -13.70 -10.03
CA MET A 74 1.99 -14.47 -10.92
C MET A 74 1.87 -13.72 -12.26
N VAL A 75 2.09 -14.44 -13.36
CA VAL A 75 1.93 -13.88 -14.71
C VAL A 75 0.63 -14.44 -15.29
N LEU A 76 -0.27 -13.54 -15.65
CA LEU A 76 -1.51 -13.80 -16.38
C LEU A 76 -1.38 -13.19 -17.78
N ASP A 77 -2.24 -13.55 -18.72
CA ASP A 77 -2.10 -13.12 -20.14
C ASP A 77 -1.81 -11.63 -20.32
N ASN A 78 -2.60 -10.77 -19.68
CA ASN A 78 -2.49 -9.31 -19.81
C ASN A 78 -2.13 -8.59 -18.50
N MET A 79 -1.74 -9.35 -17.46
CA MET A 79 -1.41 -8.79 -16.15
C MET A 79 -0.27 -9.56 -15.48
N VAL A 80 0.61 -8.80 -14.85
CA VAL A 80 1.58 -9.33 -13.89
C VAL A 80 1.15 -8.87 -12.49
N ALA A 81 0.85 -9.82 -11.63
CA ALA A 81 0.48 -9.59 -10.24
C ALA A 81 1.62 -10.02 -9.32
N THR A 82 2.19 -9.09 -8.57
CA THR A 82 3.20 -9.37 -7.56
C THR A 82 2.62 -9.13 -6.19
N THR A 83 2.56 -10.17 -5.36
CA THR A 83 2.27 -10.02 -3.93
C THR A 83 3.51 -9.46 -3.25
N LEU A 84 3.44 -8.22 -2.78
CA LEU A 84 4.56 -7.55 -2.10
C LEU A 84 4.65 -8.00 -0.64
N VAL A 85 3.52 -8.09 0.04
CA VAL A 85 3.40 -8.62 1.40
C VAL A 85 2.00 -9.18 1.62
N SER A 86 1.91 -10.24 2.40
CA SER A 86 0.67 -10.77 2.94
C SER A 86 0.86 -11.07 4.43
N THR A 87 0.03 -10.48 5.27
CA THR A 87 0.04 -10.61 6.73
C THR A 87 -1.31 -11.15 7.19
N PRO A 88 -1.50 -11.52 8.45
CA PRO A 88 -2.84 -11.83 8.95
C PRO A 88 -3.84 -10.68 8.82
N PHE A 89 -3.38 -9.43 8.71
CA PHE A 89 -4.22 -8.23 8.74
C PHE A 89 -4.56 -7.70 7.35
N PHE A 90 -3.61 -7.72 6.41
CA PHE A 90 -3.79 -7.17 5.07
C PHE A 90 -2.82 -7.79 4.08
N THR A 91 -3.15 -7.65 2.80
CA THR A 91 -2.29 -8.01 1.67
C THR A 91 -2.10 -6.81 0.76
N VAL A 92 -0.88 -6.65 0.23
CA VAL A 92 -0.53 -5.61 -0.75
C VAL A 92 0.03 -6.27 -2.00
N TYR A 93 -0.52 -5.85 -3.13
CA TYR A 93 -0.08 -6.27 -4.46
C TYR A 93 0.45 -5.08 -5.26
N LYS A 94 1.35 -5.40 -6.17
CA LYS A 94 1.63 -4.57 -7.34
C LYS A 94 1.03 -5.27 -8.56
N TRP A 95 0.13 -4.59 -9.25
CA TRP A 95 -0.45 -5.06 -10.51
C TRP A 95 0.06 -4.22 -11.67
N VAL A 96 0.46 -4.90 -12.74
CA VAL A 96 0.85 -4.26 -14.00
C VAL A 96 0.01 -4.86 -15.10
N THR A 97 -0.82 -4.04 -15.75
CA THR A 97 -1.66 -4.45 -16.88
C THR A 97 -1.05 -3.95 -18.20
N SER A 98 -1.30 -4.68 -19.28
CA SER A 98 -0.87 -4.31 -20.65
C SER A 98 -2.02 -4.11 -21.61
N GLN A 99 -3.13 -4.77 -21.39
CA GLN A 99 -4.36 -4.75 -22.15
C GLN A 99 -5.55 -5.06 -21.24
N MET A 100 -6.71 -5.32 -21.81
CA MET A 100 -7.91 -5.67 -21.06
C MET A 100 -7.68 -6.94 -20.23
N VAL A 101 -8.04 -6.85 -18.96
CA VAL A 101 -8.03 -7.97 -18.01
C VAL A 101 -9.29 -7.95 -17.16
N ASP A 102 -9.97 -9.10 -17.13
CA ASP A 102 -11.18 -9.29 -16.34
C ASP A 102 -10.83 -9.76 -14.93
N MET A 103 -11.44 -9.15 -13.94
CA MET A 103 -11.20 -9.39 -12.54
C MET A 103 -12.48 -9.73 -11.78
N LYS A 104 -12.33 -10.48 -10.71
CA LYS A 104 -13.43 -10.81 -9.78
C LYS A 104 -13.06 -10.42 -8.36
N GLN A 105 -14.07 -10.00 -7.60
CA GLN A 105 -13.89 -9.67 -6.19
C GLN A 105 -13.56 -10.93 -5.38
N ALA A 106 -12.42 -10.90 -4.71
CA ALA A 106 -11.93 -11.98 -3.85
C ALA A 106 -11.62 -11.50 -2.42
N ALA A 107 -11.94 -10.24 -2.10
CA ALA A 107 -11.69 -9.62 -0.82
C ALA A 107 -12.91 -8.78 -0.38
N PRO A 108 -13.01 -8.37 0.89
CA PRO A 108 -14.10 -7.51 1.35
C PRO A 108 -14.20 -6.19 0.57
N TYR A 109 -13.09 -5.63 0.18
CA TYR A 109 -12.95 -4.48 -0.72
C TYR A 109 -11.49 -4.38 -1.18
N LEU A 110 -11.25 -3.63 -2.25
CA LEU A 110 -9.90 -3.30 -2.70
C LEU A 110 -9.68 -1.79 -2.63
N LEU A 111 -8.51 -1.40 -2.15
CA LEU A 111 -7.98 -0.04 -2.27
C LEU A 111 -6.98 -0.03 -3.41
N VAL A 112 -7.17 0.84 -4.38
CA VAL A 112 -6.35 0.89 -5.59
C VAL A 112 -5.73 2.26 -5.75
N SER A 113 -4.42 2.28 -6.03
CA SER A 113 -3.65 3.51 -6.32
C SER A 113 -2.91 3.34 -7.65
N VAL A 114 -3.19 4.20 -8.62
CA VAL A 114 -2.52 4.19 -9.93
C VAL A 114 -1.19 4.92 -9.83
N LEU A 115 -0.08 4.19 -9.98
CA LEU A 115 1.28 4.74 -9.90
C LEU A 115 1.79 5.26 -11.24
N LYS A 116 1.43 4.54 -12.33
CA LYS A 116 1.87 4.90 -13.69
C LYS A 116 0.84 4.47 -14.72
N GLY A 117 0.91 5.13 -15.88
CA GLY A 117 0.11 4.78 -17.03
C GLY A 117 -1.26 5.46 -17.06
N GLN A 118 -2.06 5.02 -18.01
CA GLN A 118 -3.44 5.44 -18.23
C GLN A 118 -4.25 4.29 -18.78
N GLY A 119 -5.55 4.31 -18.55
CA GLY A 119 -6.46 3.27 -19.01
C GLY A 119 -7.88 3.51 -18.54
N LYS A 120 -8.68 2.46 -18.50
CA LYS A 120 -10.08 2.49 -18.08
C LYS A 120 -10.38 1.37 -17.10
N LEU A 121 -11.26 1.67 -16.16
CA LEU A 121 -11.95 0.70 -15.31
C LEU A 121 -13.39 0.58 -15.81
N TYR A 122 -13.82 -0.64 -16.10
CA TYR A 122 -15.20 -0.96 -16.45
C TYR A 122 -15.88 -1.67 -15.30
N VAL A 123 -17.00 -1.10 -14.82
CA VAL A 123 -17.87 -1.68 -13.78
C VAL A 123 -19.32 -1.51 -14.24
N ASP A 124 -20.09 -2.57 -14.28
CA ASP A 124 -21.53 -2.54 -14.61
C ASP A 124 -21.84 -1.72 -15.88
N GLN A 125 -21.11 -1.96 -16.96
CA GLN A 125 -21.21 -1.26 -18.26
C GLN A 125 -20.83 0.23 -18.22
N LYS A 126 -20.33 0.74 -17.11
CA LYS A 126 -19.76 2.09 -17.01
C LYS A 126 -18.27 2.06 -17.15
N ALA A 127 -17.72 3.05 -17.85
CA ALA A 127 -16.30 3.24 -18.00
C ALA A 127 -15.84 4.45 -17.17
N TYR A 128 -14.75 4.28 -16.45
CA TYR A 128 -14.10 5.31 -15.65
C TYR A 128 -12.67 5.46 -16.16
N GLU A 129 -12.28 6.68 -16.53
CA GLU A 129 -10.90 6.96 -16.92
C GLU A 129 -9.97 6.78 -15.72
N LEU A 130 -8.81 6.19 -15.96
CA LEU A 130 -7.76 6.01 -14.97
C LEU A 130 -6.47 6.67 -15.44
N GLU A 131 -5.86 7.43 -14.54
CA GLU A 131 -4.56 8.05 -14.78
C GLU A 131 -3.69 8.03 -13.52
N LYS A 132 -2.41 8.26 -13.70
CA LYS A 132 -1.44 8.33 -12.60
C LYS A 132 -1.90 9.32 -11.52
N GLY A 133 -1.85 8.87 -10.26
CA GLY A 133 -2.23 9.65 -9.08
C GLY A 133 -3.67 9.44 -8.63
N MET A 134 -4.48 8.72 -9.40
CA MET A 134 -5.83 8.37 -8.97
C MET A 134 -5.81 7.30 -7.89
N HIS A 135 -6.74 7.45 -6.94
CA HIS A 135 -7.01 6.49 -5.87
C HIS A 135 -8.50 6.20 -5.84
N PHE A 136 -8.86 4.93 -5.72
CA PHE A 136 -10.26 4.53 -5.64
C PHE A 136 -10.44 3.25 -4.84
N ILE A 137 -11.70 2.96 -4.51
CA ILE A 137 -12.12 1.77 -3.78
C ILE A 137 -13.02 0.95 -4.71
N LEU A 138 -12.78 -0.36 -4.75
CA LEU A 138 -13.71 -1.35 -5.28
C LEU A 138 -14.38 -2.04 -4.09
N PRO A 139 -15.61 -1.62 -3.73
CA PRO A 139 -16.31 -2.16 -2.57
C PRO A 139 -16.85 -3.56 -2.84
N ASN A 140 -17.34 -4.23 -1.80
CA ASN A 140 -17.77 -5.62 -1.86
C ASN A 140 -18.93 -5.90 -2.82
N ASP A 141 -19.76 -4.95 -3.11
CA ASP A 141 -20.89 -5.08 -4.06
C ASP A 141 -20.43 -5.08 -5.51
N VAL A 142 -19.27 -4.56 -5.84
CA VAL A 142 -18.63 -4.70 -7.16
C VAL A 142 -18.05 -6.11 -7.27
N LYS A 143 -18.81 -7.04 -7.87
CA LYS A 143 -18.40 -8.46 -7.95
C LYS A 143 -17.41 -8.78 -9.07
N SER A 144 -17.43 -7.98 -10.13
CA SER A 144 -16.50 -8.11 -11.26
C SER A 144 -16.27 -6.77 -11.94
N TRP A 145 -15.12 -6.64 -12.55
CA TRP A 145 -14.72 -5.45 -13.30
C TRP A 145 -13.65 -5.83 -14.32
N SER A 146 -13.34 -4.90 -15.23
CA SER A 146 -12.20 -5.05 -16.15
C SER A 146 -11.35 -3.81 -16.10
N PHE A 147 -10.03 -3.99 -16.16
CA PHE A 147 -9.10 -2.92 -16.49
C PHE A 147 -8.73 -3.02 -17.96
N ASP A 148 -8.59 -1.89 -18.63
CA ASP A 148 -8.07 -1.82 -20.00
C ASP A 148 -7.03 -0.72 -20.08
N GLY A 149 -5.85 -1.03 -20.59
CA GLY A 149 -4.73 -0.11 -20.76
C GLY A 149 -3.46 -0.54 -20.04
N GLN A 150 -2.45 0.31 -20.15
CA GLN A 150 -1.14 0.10 -19.53
C GLN A 150 -1.12 0.81 -18.18
N LEU A 151 -1.32 0.05 -17.10
CA LEU A 151 -1.41 0.58 -15.75
C LEU A 151 -0.40 -0.13 -14.83
N GLU A 152 0.25 0.63 -13.97
CA GLU A 152 0.97 0.12 -12.80
C GLU A 152 0.24 0.60 -11.55
N MET A 153 -0.25 -0.33 -10.74
CA MET A 153 -1.11 -0.06 -9.60
C MET A 153 -0.60 -0.74 -8.34
N ILE A 154 -0.76 -0.08 -7.19
CA ILE A 154 -0.72 -0.74 -5.89
C ILE A 154 -2.15 -1.02 -5.47
N VAL A 155 -2.39 -2.27 -5.09
CA VAL A 155 -3.70 -2.76 -4.67
C VAL A 155 -3.57 -3.40 -3.31
N SER A 156 -4.46 -3.07 -2.39
CA SER A 156 -4.46 -3.66 -1.05
C SER A 156 -5.87 -4.01 -0.59
N HIS A 157 -5.95 -4.95 0.32
CA HIS A 157 -7.18 -5.33 0.98
C HIS A 157 -6.92 -5.83 2.40
N PRO A 158 -7.90 -5.70 3.32
CA PRO A 158 -7.82 -6.38 4.60
C PRO A 158 -7.94 -7.89 4.39
N ASN A 159 -7.21 -8.66 5.19
CA ASN A 159 -7.44 -10.09 5.30
C ASN A 159 -8.57 -10.33 6.29
N GLN A 160 -9.37 -11.37 6.07
CA GLN A 160 -10.35 -11.77 7.07
C GLN A 160 -9.59 -12.34 8.27
N LEU A 161 -9.84 -11.77 9.44
CA LEU A 161 -9.41 -12.39 10.68
C LEU A 161 -10.18 -13.70 10.81
N VAL A 162 -9.45 -14.81 10.78
CA VAL A 162 -10.00 -16.15 11.02
C VAL A 162 -10.21 -16.33 12.52
#